data_e0ee8a6eea0cc224234c99cdb545a1a3
#
_entry.id   e0ee8a6eea0cc224234c99cdb545a1a3
#
_cell.length_a   1.000
_cell.length_b   1.000
_cell.length_c   1.000
_cell.angle_alpha   90.00
_cell.angle_beta   90.00
_cell.angle_gamma   90.00
#
_symmetry.space_group_name_H-M   'P 1'
#
loop_
_entity.id
_entity.type
_entity.pdbx_description
1 polymer ?
#
loop_
_entity_poly.entity_id
_entity_poly.type
_entity_poly.pdbx_seq_one_letter_code
_entity_poly.pdbx_strand_id
1 'polypeptide(L)'
;TPDVADRFPAELSGGMQKRVGLARAIAADPEIIFFDEPTTGLDPIMAGVINALIREIVTEMGATTMTITHDMTSVRTIADNVAMLHAGKIRWTGPVSKMDAAGDPYVDQFIHGRAEGPIEAVR
;
A
#
# COMPACT_ATOMS: atom_id res chain seq x y z
N THR A 1 22.17 0.56 -8.73
CA THR A 1 23.57 0.97 -8.98
C THR A 1 24.52 -0.02 -8.31
N PRO A 2 25.70 -0.29 -8.89
CA PRO A 2 26.65 -1.27 -8.33
C PRO A 2 27.07 -0.99 -6.89
N ASP A 3 27.22 0.27 -6.50
CA ASP A 3 27.59 0.66 -5.15
C ASP A 3 26.50 0.35 -4.11
N VAL A 4 25.24 0.27 -4.52
CA VAL A 4 24.14 -0.13 -3.63
C VAL A 4 24.23 -1.61 -3.25
N ALA A 5 24.65 -2.47 -4.18
CA ALA A 5 24.76 -3.90 -3.94
C ALA A 5 25.79 -4.25 -2.84
N ASP A 6 26.79 -3.42 -2.64
CA ASP A 6 27.84 -3.62 -1.64
C ASP A 6 27.49 -3.06 -0.24
N ARG A 7 26.32 -2.43 -0.09
CA ARG A 7 25.90 -1.84 1.18
C ARG A 7 25.06 -2.83 1.99
N PHE A 8 25.23 -2.77 3.32
CA PHE A 8 24.33 -3.46 4.23
C PHE A 8 22.94 -2.80 4.21
N PRO A 9 21.85 -3.56 4.44
CA PRO A 9 20.49 -2.98 4.44
C PRO A 9 20.31 -1.75 5.34
N ALA A 10 20.99 -1.70 6.48
CA ALA A 10 20.93 -0.56 7.41
C ALA A 10 21.56 0.73 6.85
N GLU A 11 22.39 0.63 5.83
CA GLU A 11 23.06 1.77 5.18
C GLU A 11 22.23 2.37 4.05
N LEU A 12 21.13 1.71 3.67
CA LEU A 12 20.27 2.15 2.59
C LEU A 12 19.23 3.15 3.08
N SER A 13 18.85 4.09 2.22
CA SER A 13 17.69 4.95 2.48
C SER A 13 16.40 4.12 2.59
N GLY A 14 15.36 4.68 3.21
CA GLY A 14 14.05 4.02 3.30
C GLY A 14 13.50 3.59 1.95
N GLY A 15 13.63 4.44 0.92
CA GLY A 15 13.20 4.12 -0.45
C GLY A 15 14.00 2.99 -1.07
N MET A 16 15.33 2.99 -0.85
CA MET A 16 16.20 1.91 -1.33
C MET A 16 15.90 0.59 -0.63
N GLN A 17 15.64 0.61 0.67
CA GLN A 17 15.24 -0.59 1.42
C GLN A 17 13.93 -1.17 0.89
N LYS A 18 12.95 -0.32 0.58
CA LYS A 18 11.67 -0.75 -0.01
C LYS A 18 11.87 -1.39 -1.38
N ARG A 19 12.72 -0.81 -2.24
CA ARG A 19 13.05 -1.37 -3.55
C ARG A 19 13.75 -2.72 -3.44
N VAL A 20 14.68 -2.87 -2.51
CA VAL A 20 15.36 -4.15 -2.27
C VAL A 20 14.36 -5.20 -1.78
N GLY A 21 13.48 -4.85 -0.86
CA GLY A 21 12.42 -5.73 -0.38
C GLY A 21 11.50 -6.19 -1.50
N LEU A 22 11.13 -5.27 -2.41
CA LEU A 22 10.30 -5.59 -3.57
C LEU A 22 11.04 -6.52 -4.53
N ALA A 23 12.30 -6.25 -4.83
CA ALA A 23 13.11 -7.11 -5.69
C ALA A 23 13.22 -8.54 -5.13
N ARG A 24 13.37 -8.68 -3.81
CA ARG A 24 13.39 -9.99 -3.16
C ARG A 24 12.05 -10.72 -3.29
N ALA A 25 10.94 -9.99 -3.14
CA ALA A 25 9.61 -10.59 -3.25
C ALA A 25 9.35 -11.15 -4.65
N ILE A 26 9.82 -10.47 -5.70
CA ILE A 26 9.57 -10.88 -7.09
C ILE A 26 10.59 -11.88 -7.63
N ALA A 27 11.75 -12.04 -6.99
CA ALA A 27 12.84 -12.89 -7.49
C ALA A 27 12.44 -14.35 -7.65
N ALA A 28 11.49 -14.84 -6.86
CA ALA A 28 10.98 -16.20 -6.92
C ALA A 28 9.83 -16.40 -7.92
N ASP A 29 9.46 -15.37 -8.68
CA ASP A 29 8.33 -15.36 -9.62
C ASP A 29 7.02 -15.89 -8.98
N PRO A 30 6.56 -15.27 -7.88
CA PRO A 30 5.41 -15.78 -7.14
C PRO A 30 4.08 -15.49 -7.87
N GLU A 31 3.08 -16.34 -7.61
CA GLU A 31 1.70 -16.12 -8.06
C GLU A 31 0.97 -15.11 -7.18
N ILE A 32 1.31 -15.07 -5.90
CA ILE A 32 0.68 -14.20 -4.89
C ILE A 32 1.77 -13.42 -4.15
N ILE A 33 1.58 -12.11 -4.04
CA ILE A 33 2.50 -11.25 -3.30
C ILE A 33 1.72 -10.48 -2.23
N PHE A 34 2.24 -10.47 -1.01
CA PHE A 34 1.72 -9.67 0.09
C PHE A 34 2.62 -8.46 0.33
N PHE A 35 2.04 -7.27 0.32
CA PHE A 35 2.73 -6.04 0.68
C PHE A 35 2.18 -5.54 2.01
N ASP A 36 3.06 -5.35 2.99
CA ASP A 36 2.69 -4.82 4.29
C ASP A 36 3.27 -3.41 4.45
N GLU A 37 2.40 -2.40 4.42
CA GLU A 37 2.77 -0.99 4.57
C GLU A 37 3.94 -0.58 3.66
N PRO A 38 3.84 -0.77 2.33
CA PRO A 38 5.00 -0.63 1.45
C PRO A 38 5.54 0.81 1.34
N THR A 39 4.74 1.82 1.68
CA THR A 39 5.15 3.23 1.60
C THR A 39 5.34 3.90 2.96
N THR A 40 5.16 3.16 4.06
CA THR A 40 5.33 3.70 5.41
C THR A 40 6.74 4.22 5.64
N GLY A 41 6.85 5.41 6.21
CA GLY A 41 8.12 6.05 6.49
C GLY A 41 8.78 6.75 5.30
N LEU A 42 8.13 6.77 4.14
CA LEU A 42 8.61 7.46 2.95
C LEU A 42 7.96 8.83 2.80
N ASP A 43 8.69 9.79 2.25
CA ASP A 43 8.11 11.05 1.82
C ASP A 43 7.15 10.83 0.62
N PRO A 44 6.28 11.79 0.28
CA PRO A 44 5.29 11.61 -0.78
C PRO A 44 5.88 11.30 -2.15
N ILE A 45 7.06 11.84 -2.47
CA ILE A 45 7.70 11.60 -3.77
C ILE A 45 8.19 10.15 -3.86
N MET A 46 8.88 9.68 -2.82
CA MET A 46 9.37 8.30 -2.78
C MET A 46 8.22 7.29 -2.67
N ALA A 47 7.18 7.62 -1.92
CA ALA A 47 5.97 6.79 -1.87
C ALA A 47 5.36 6.63 -3.26
N GLY A 48 5.30 7.72 -4.04
CA GLY A 48 4.82 7.68 -5.42
C GLY A 48 5.68 6.80 -6.32
N VAL A 49 6.99 6.84 -6.16
CA VAL A 49 7.92 5.97 -6.91
C VAL A 49 7.67 4.50 -6.59
N ILE A 50 7.53 4.15 -5.31
CA ILE A 50 7.27 2.77 -4.88
C ILE A 50 5.89 2.29 -5.37
N ASN A 51 4.86 3.12 -5.26
CA ASN A 51 3.53 2.79 -5.75
C ASN A 51 3.52 2.52 -7.26
N ALA A 52 4.18 3.36 -8.04
CA ALA A 52 4.30 3.18 -9.48
C ALA A 52 5.04 1.89 -9.82
N LEU A 53 6.11 1.58 -9.09
CA LEU A 53 6.89 0.38 -9.27
C LEU A 53 6.08 -0.88 -8.95
N ILE A 54 5.32 -0.88 -7.87
CA ILE A 54 4.41 -1.97 -7.50
C ILE A 54 3.40 -2.20 -8.63
N ARG A 55 2.76 -1.13 -9.12
CA ARG A 55 1.75 -1.24 -10.17
C ARG A 55 2.34 -1.80 -11.46
N GLU A 56 3.52 -1.35 -11.85
CA GLU A 56 4.22 -1.84 -13.03
C GLU A 56 4.55 -3.33 -12.92
N ILE A 57 5.14 -3.74 -11.79
CA ILE A 57 5.53 -5.14 -11.56
C ILE A 57 4.31 -6.05 -11.53
N VAL A 58 3.26 -5.67 -10.82
CA VAL A 58 2.02 -6.46 -10.75
C VAL A 58 1.41 -6.65 -12.12
N THR A 59 1.40 -5.58 -12.93
CA THR A 59 0.87 -5.63 -14.30
C THR A 59 1.70 -6.55 -15.19
N GLU A 60 3.03 -6.45 -15.13
CA GLU A 60 3.93 -7.25 -15.94
C GLU A 60 3.94 -8.73 -15.55
N MET A 61 3.95 -9.02 -14.24
CA MET A 61 3.96 -10.40 -13.74
C MET A 61 2.59 -11.07 -13.80
N GLY A 62 1.52 -10.29 -13.81
CA GLY A 62 0.18 -10.85 -13.67
C GLY A 62 -0.08 -11.49 -12.32
N ALA A 63 0.70 -11.13 -11.30
CA ALA A 63 0.55 -11.69 -9.96
C ALA A 63 -0.70 -11.15 -9.27
N THR A 64 -1.31 -11.98 -8.42
CA THR A 64 -2.34 -11.54 -7.48
C THR A 64 -1.66 -10.92 -6.27
N THR A 65 -2.10 -9.74 -5.86
CA THR A 65 -1.49 -9.04 -4.73
C THR A 65 -2.50 -8.66 -3.67
N MET A 66 -2.05 -8.69 -2.43
CA MET A 66 -2.78 -8.13 -1.30
C MET A 66 -1.86 -7.13 -0.60
N THR A 67 -2.34 -5.92 -0.43
CA THR A 67 -1.59 -4.85 0.22
C THR A 67 -2.32 -4.39 1.47
N ILE A 68 -1.60 -4.30 2.57
CA ILE A 68 -2.10 -3.70 3.80
C ILE A 68 -1.50 -2.30 3.89
N THR A 69 -2.36 -1.29 3.95
CA THR A 69 -1.93 0.10 4.04
C THR A 69 -3.04 0.99 4.61
N HIS A 70 -2.64 2.08 5.23
CA HIS A 70 -3.53 3.17 5.64
C HIS A 70 -3.35 4.43 4.77
N ASP A 71 -2.49 4.36 3.78
CA ASP A 71 -2.20 5.47 2.85
C ASP A 71 -3.18 5.42 1.68
N MET A 72 -4.11 6.36 1.65
CA MET A 72 -5.14 6.41 0.61
C MET A 72 -4.59 6.73 -0.77
N THR A 73 -3.50 7.47 -0.87
CA THR A 73 -2.83 7.70 -2.15
C THR A 73 -2.31 6.38 -2.73
N SER A 74 -1.71 5.53 -1.90
CA SER A 74 -1.28 4.19 -2.30
C SER A 74 -2.46 3.33 -2.74
N VAL A 75 -3.54 3.31 -1.96
CA VAL A 75 -4.76 2.55 -2.30
C VAL A 75 -5.27 2.93 -3.68
N ARG A 76 -5.41 4.23 -3.96
CA ARG A 76 -5.92 4.73 -5.24
C ARG A 76 -5.01 4.40 -6.41
N THR A 77 -3.71 4.27 -6.17
CA THR A 77 -2.72 3.99 -7.21
C THR A 77 -2.64 2.50 -7.54
N ILE A 78 -2.64 1.63 -6.53
CA ILE A 78 -2.30 0.22 -6.72
C ILE A 78 -3.47 -0.75 -6.61
N ALA A 79 -4.59 -0.35 -6.00
CA ALA A 79 -5.69 -1.27 -5.75
C ALA A 79 -6.69 -1.34 -6.91
N ASP A 80 -7.17 -2.53 -7.19
CA ASP A 80 -8.36 -2.77 -8.01
C ASP A 80 -9.60 -2.87 -7.12
N ASN A 81 -9.48 -3.63 -6.02
CA ASN A 81 -10.53 -3.79 -5.02
C ASN A 81 -9.99 -3.44 -3.63
N VAL A 82 -10.87 -2.98 -2.78
CA VAL A 82 -10.55 -2.52 -1.43
C VAL A 82 -11.44 -3.20 -0.40
N ALA A 83 -10.85 -3.57 0.72
CA ALA A 83 -11.59 -4.00 1.90
C ALA A 83 -11.16 -3.13 3.08
N MET A 84 -12.12 -2.54 3.78
CA MET A 84 -11.83 -1.77 4.99
C MET A 84 -12.03 -2.62 6.23
N LEU A 85 -10.97 -2.74 7.02
CA LEU A 85 -10.98 -3.45 8.28
C LEU A 85 -11.14 -2.45 9.43
N HIS A 86 -12.10 -2.71 10.32
CA HIS A 86 -12.30 -1.92 11.53
C HIS A 86 -12.84 -2.80 12.64
N ALA A 87 -12.26 -2.67 13.84
CA ALA A 87 -12.66 -3.41 15.04
C ALA A 87 -12.76 -4.94 14.79
N GLY A 88 -11.82 -5.50 14.04
CA GLY A 88 -11.74 -6.94 13.77
C GLY A 88 -12.71 -7.44 12.71
N LYS A 89 -13.39 -6.55 11.99
CA LYS A 89 -14.37 -6.92 10.96
C LYS A 89 -14.11 -6.19 9.66
N ILE A 90 -14.47 -6.83 8.55
CA ILE A 90 -14.51 -6.18 7.25
C ILE A 90 -15.75 -5.28 7.22
N ARG A 91 -15.53 -3.97 7.22
CA ARG A 91 -16.59 -2.97 7.27
C ARG A 91 -17.21 -2.71 5.91
N TRP A 92 -16.37 -2.73 4.87
CA TRP A 92 -16.79 -2.49 3.49
C TRP A 92 -15.85 -3.18 2.55
N THR A 93 -16.35 -3.62 1.40
CA THR A 93 -15.53 -4.16 0.32
C THR A 93 -16.15 -3.78 -1.02
N GLY A 94 -15.29 -3.52 -1.99
CA GLY A 94 -15.73 -3.16 -3.33
C GLY A 94 -14.61 -2.64 -4.22
N PRO A 95 -14.91 -2.30 -5.47
CA PRO A 95 -13.95 -1.69 -6.37
C PRO A 95 -13.45 -0.35 -5.84
N VAL A 96 -12.18 -0.03 -6.08
CA VAL A 96 -11.59 1.23 -5.65
C VAL A 96 -12.36 2.43 -6.23
N SER A 97 -12.90 2.29 -7.44
CA SER A 97 -13.70 3.32 -8.11
C SER A 97 -14.99 3.68 -7.38
N LYS A 98 -15.47 2.81 -6.51
CA LYS A 98 -16.72 3.02 -5.73
C LYS A 98 -16.46 3.39 -4.28
N MET A 99 -15.21 3.50 -3.88
CA MET A 99 -14.84 3.77 -2.49
C MET A 99 -15.38 5.11 -1.98
N ASP A 100 -15.34 6.16 -2.80
CA ASP A 100 -15.85 7.48 -2.44
C ASP A 100 -17.38 7.53 -2.33
N ALA A 101 -18.07 6.59 -2.93
CA ALA A 101 -19.54 6.48 -2.91
C ALA A 101 -20.00 5.23 -2.17
N ALA A 102 -19.23 4.75 -1.19
CA ALA A 102 -19.52 3.52 -0.46
C ALA A 102 -20.81 3.60 0.38
N GLY A 103 -21.21 4.80 0.77
CA GLY A 103 -22.41 4.98 1.60
C GLY A 103 -22.22 4.54 3.06
N ASP A 104 -21.00 4.29 3.47
CA ASP A 104 -20.64 3.85 4.83
C ASP A 104 -19.90 4.98 5.56
N PRO A 105 -20.39 5.41 6.73
CA PRO A 105 -19.76 6.54 7.45
C PRO A 105 -18.35 6.22 7.97
N TYR A 106 -18.01 4.96 8.23
CA TYR A 106 -16.65 4.57 8.63
C TYR A 106 -15.68 4.73 7.47
N VAL A 107 -16.06 4.26 6.28
CA VAL A 107 -15.26 4.40 5.06
C VAL A 107 -15.07 5.88 4.75
N ASP A 108 -16.13 6.67 4.76
CA ASP A 108 -16.08 8.09 4.45
C ASP A 108 -15.15 8.85 5.40
N GLN A 109 -15.24 8.61 6.70
CA GLN A 109 -14.35 9.21 7.68
C GLN A 109 -12.91 8.83 7.44
N PHE A 110 -12.65 7.54 7.21
CA PHE A 110 -11.28 7.02 7.09
C PHE A 110 -10.59 7.55 5.83
N ILE A 111 -11.24 7.46 4.67
CA ILE A 111 -10.62 7.88 3.40
C ILE A 111 -10.37 9.38 3.30
N HIS A 112 -11.13 10.19 4.02
CA HIS A 112 -10.96 11.65 4.05
C HIS A 112 -10.17 12.15 5.25
N GLY A 113 -9.79 11.25 6.17
CA GLY A 113 -9.00 11.61 7.36
C GLY A 113 -9.72 12.58 8.28
N ARG A 114 -11.06 12.47 8.42
CA ARG A 114 -11.83 13.37 9.26
C ARG A 114 -11.69 13.00 10.73
N ALA A 115 -11.51 14.02 11.58
CA ALA A 115 -11.43 13.82 13.02
C ALA A 115 -12.78 13.42 13.62
N GLU A 116 -13.89 13.89 13.04
CA GLU A 116 -15.24 13.56 13.48
C GLU A 116 -15.83 12.43 12.66
N GLY A 117 -16.56 11.54 13.34
CA GLY A 117 -17.22 10.42 12.73
C GLY A 117 -17.31 9.22 13.66
N PRO A 118 -17.79 8.07 13.19
CA PRO A 118 -18.01 6.88 14.02
C PRO A 118 -16.71 6.22 14.51
N ILE A 119 -15.56 6.50 13.88
CA ILE A 119 -14.27 5.99 14.34
C ILE A 119 -13.71 6.97 15.37
N GLU A 120 -13.46 6.46 16.60
CA GLU A 120 -12.87 7.28 17.66
C GLU A 120 -11.38 7.50 17.42
N ALA A 121 -10.94 8.75 17.61
CA ALA A 121 -9.52 9.07 17.56
C ALA A 121 -8.82 8.49 18.79
N VAL A 122 -7.74 7.73 18.54
CA VAL A 122 -6.87 7.22 19.60
C VAL A 122 -5.86 8.31 19.94
N ARG A 123 -5.82 8.69 21.21
CA ARG A 123 -4.89 9.71 21.70
C ARG A 123 -3.70 9.09 22.43
#